data_24aa004793791a1d8e88e66f6670d128
#
_entry.id   24aa004793791a1d8e88e66f6670d128
#
_cell.length_a   1.000
_cell.length_b   1.000
_cell.length_c   1.000
_cell.angle_alpha   90.00
_cell.angle_beta   90.00
_cell.angle_gamma   90.00
#
_symmetry.space_group_name_H-M   'P 1'
#
loop_
_entity.id
_entity.type
_entity.pdbx_description
1 polymer ?
#
loop_
_entity_poly.entity_id
_entity_poly.type
_entity_poly.pdbx_seq_one_letter_code
_entity_poly.pdbx_strand_id
1 'polypeptide(L)'
;MPKHYKTNYRAILGFILASIVLVLIWRTYYGYYILYPFTILGTWFHEMGHGIMSMIVGGSFTRLEIFNNGSGLAFSSYIDSNFYFNKNISLGLVSAAGLFGPPVIGSVLVLMSKTYKRSKIILYILSIVMLISVVVWVRTTVGVVVILFLGALLFYIAIKGNETLQQLVVQFLGVIACIDTYKQINYLYIKSFVSNGVEKLSDTGSMAERIGFTHSFWATTILILSFSMLLYSLLLRNRIRRTQH
;
A
#
# COMPACT_ATOMS: atom_id res chain seq x y z
N MET A 1 28.02 13.03 -22.41
CA MET A 1 28.13 11.58 -22.71
C MET A 1 26.91 10.86 -22.15
N PRO A 2 26.19 10.06 -22.90
CA PRO A 2 25.05 9.29 -22.40
C PRO A 2 25.54 8.27 -21.36
N LYS A 3 24.91 8.26 -20.17
CA LYS A 3 25.23 7.34 -19.09
C LYS A 3 24.71 5.95 -19.48
N HIS A 4 25.59 5.02 -19.79
CA HIS A 4 25.21 3.63 -20.06
C HIS A 4 24.93 2.89 -18.74
N TYR A 5 23.71 2.35 -18.59
CA TYR A 5 23.28 1.54 -17.46
C TYR A 5 23.08 0.09 -17.89
N LYS A 6 23.47 -0.86 -17.05
CA LYS A 6 23.14 -2.28 -17.19
C LYS A 6 22.11 -2.67 -16.13
N THR A 7 21.06 -3.36 -16.52
CA THR A 7 20.02 -3.84 -15.58
C THR A 7 20.37 -5.25 -15.09
N ASN A 8 20.30 -5.48 -13.78
CA ASN A 8 20.50 -6.80 -13.20
C ASN A 8 19.17 -7.60 -13.24
N TYR A 9 18.91 -8.26 -14.38
CA TYR A 9 17.69 -9.05 -14.57
C TYR A 9 17.58 -10.25 -13.63
N ARG A 10 18.71 -10.86 -13.20
CA ARG A 10 18.70 -11.97 -12.24
C ARG A 10 18.15 -11.52 -10.88
N ALA A 11 18.51 -10.34 -10.41
CA ALA A 11 17.96 -9.78 -9.19
C ALA A 11 16.46 -9.51 -9.32
N ILE A 12 16.02 -8.94 -10.45
CA ILE A 12 14.60 -8.67 -10.70
C ILE A 12 13.80 -9.97 -10.72
N LEU A 13 14.27 -11.00 -11.43
CA LEU A 13 13.61 -12.30 -11.47
C LEU A 13 13.54 -12.92 -10.06
N GLY A 14 14.61 -12.84 -9.28
CA GLY A 14 14.64 -13.29 -7.89
C GLY A 14 13.56 -12.59 -7.02
N PHE A 15 13.38 -11.28 -7.20
CA PHE A 15 12.33 -10.52 -6.50
C PHE A 15 10.92 -10.94 -6.92
N ILE A 16 10.68 -11.15 -8.20
CA ILE A 16 9.37 -11.60 -8.70
C ILE A 16 9.06 -12.98 -8.13
N LEU A 17 10.00 -13.91 -8.20
CA LEU A 17 9.84 -15.25 -7.64
C LEU A 17 9.60 -15.22 -6.13
N ALA A 18 10.38 -14.43 -5.37
CA ALA A 18 10.16 -14.27 -3.94
C ALA A 18 8.78 -13.66 -3.63
N SER A 19 8.30 -12.72 -4.43
CA SER A 19 6.96 -12.16 -4.29
C SER A 19 5.86 -13.20 -4.52
N ILE A 20 6.01 -14.04 -5.54
CA ILE A 20 5.07 -15.14 -5.81
C ILE A 20 5.06 -16.14 -4.64
N VAL A 21 6.24 -16.56 -4.17
CA VAL A 21 6.38 -17.47 -3.02
C VAL A 21 5.73 -16.86 -1.78
N LEU A 22 5.92 -15.56 -1.53
CA LEU A 22 5.33 -14.86 -0.40
C LEU A 22 3.79 -14.87 -0.47
N VAL A 23 3.20 -14.63 -1.64
CA VAL A 23 1.74 -14.71 -1.85
C VAL A 23 1.23 -16.14 -1.61
N LEU A 24 1.96 -17.14 -2.07
CA LEU A 24 1.59 -18.55 -1.83
C LEU A 24 1.65 -18.91 -0.34
N ILE A 25 2.70 -18.49 0.37
CA ILE A 25 2.83 -18.68 1.82
C ILE A 25 1.66 -18.01 2.54
N TRP A 26 1.27 -16.80 2.13
CA TRP A 26 0.15 -16.06 2.76
C TRP A 26 -1.18 -16.81 2.68
N ARG A 27 -1.36 -17.67 1.68
CA ARG A 27 -2.57 -18.50 1.51
C ARG A 27 -2.56 -19.77 2.35
N THR A 28 -1.43 -20.11 3.00
CA THR A 28 -1.34 -21.25 3.92
C THR A 28 -1.82 -20.87 5.32
N TYR A 29 -2.29 -21.85 6.08
CA TYR A 29 -2.74 -21.65 7.46
C TYR A 29 -1.67 -20.98 8.33
N TYR A 30 -0.46 -21.53 8.39
CA TYR A 30 0.63 -20.96 9.20
C TYR A 30 1.14 -19.62 8.64
N GLY A 31 1.22 -19.50 7.34
CA GLY A 31 1.64 -18.27 6.69
C GLY A 31 0.71 -17.10 6.97
N TYR A 32 -0.59 -17.33 7.06
CA TYR A 32 -1.56 -16.32 7.47
C TYR A 32 -1.23 -15.73 8.85
N TYR A 33 -0.93 -16.55 9.85
CA TYR A 33 -0.60 -16.06 11.19
C TYR A 33 0.77 -15.39 11.25
N ILE A 34 1.79 -15.95 10.60
CA ILE A 34 3.15 -15.38 10.57
C ILE A 34 3.14 -14.00 9.87
N LEU A 35 2.37 -13.88 8.78
CA LEU A 35 2.29 -12.66 7.99
C LEU A 35 1.16 -11.72 8.43
N TYR A 36 0.44 -12.06 9.50
CA TYR A 36 -0.69 -11.27 10.01
C TYR A 36 -0.34 -9.79 10.28
N PRO A 37 0.79 -9.42 10.92
CA PRO A 37 1.16 -8.02 11.09
C PRO A 37 1.27 -7.27 9.77
N PHE A 38 1.71 -7.94 8.71
CA PHE A 38 1.82 -7.34 7.37
C PHE A 38 0.47 -7.29 6.65
N THR A 39 -0.49 -8.17 7.01
CA THR A 39 -1.89 -8.02 6.58
C THR A 39 -2.48 -6.73 7.15
N ILE A 40 -2.30 -6.48 8.44
CA ILE A 40 -2.75 -5.25 9.09
C ILE A 40 -2.05 -4.01 8.49
N LEU A 41 -0.76 -4.11 8.17
CA LEU A 41 -0.01 -3.04 7.52
C LEU A 41 -0.55 -2.74 6.10
N GLY A 42 -0.85 -3.78 5.30
CA GLY A 42 -1.46 -3.61 3.97
C GLY A 42 -2.82 -2.91 4.07
N THR A 43 -3.67 -3.37 4.98
CA THR A 43 -4.95 -2.72 5.28
C THR A 43 -4.76 -1.28 5.72
N TRP A 44 -3.79 -1.01 6.59
CA TRP A 44 -3.47 0.36 7.01
C TRP A 44 -3.07 1.25 5.82
N PHE A 45 -2.24 0.79 4.88
CA PHE A 45 -1.91 1.55 3.67
C PHE A 45 -3.15 1.83 2.81
N HIS A 46 -4.04 0.83 2.68
CA HIS A 46 -5.28 0.93 1.92
C HIS A 46 -6.21 1.99 2.52
N GLU A 47 -6.53 1.88 3.80
CA GLU A 47 -7.42 2.79 4.49
C GLU A 47 -6.84 4.21 4.63
N MET A 48 -5.54 4.34 4.82
CA MET A 48 -4.86 5.64 4.77
C MET A 48 -4.94 6.27 3.38
N GLY A 49 -4.92 5.47 2.32
CA GLY A 49 -5.17 5.93 0.96
C GLY A 49 -6.53 6.61 0.81
N HIS A 50 -7.60 5.96 1.28
CA HIS A 50 -8.95 6.54 1.33
C HIS A 50 -8.98 7.83 2.17
N GLY A 51 -8.45 7.77 3.39
CA GLY A 51 -8.47 8.90 4.31
C GLY A 51 -7.73 10.12 3.80
N ILE A 52 -6.52 9.93 3.27
CA ILE A 52 -5.71 11.03 2.72
C ILE A 52 -6.40 11.62 1.48
N MET A 53 -6.90 10.78 0.57
CA MET A 53 -7.59 11.27 -0.62
C MET A 53 -8.88 11.99 -0.25
N SER A 54 -9.60 11.54 0.79
CA SER A 54 -10.79 12.26 1.25
C SER A 54 -10.47 13.69 1.66
N MET A 55 -9.36 13.93 2.35
CA MET A 55 -8.90 15.28 2.69
C MET A 55 -8.49 16.08 1.44
N ILE A 56 -7.83 15.45 0.48
CA ILE A 56 -7.39 16.10 -0.77
C ILE A 56 -8.59 16.58 -1.60
N VAL A 57 -9.71 15.88 -1.57
CA VAL A 57 -10.91 16.25 -2.35
C VAL A 57 -11.88 17.18 -1.60
N GLY A 58 -11.53 17.66 -0.41
CA GLY A 58 -12.31 18.62 0.37
C GLY A 58 -13.17 18.01 1.48
N GLY A 59 -12.99 16.72 1.78
CA GLY A 59 -13.57 16.05 2.95
C GLY A 59 -12.67 16.10 4.18
N SER A 60 -13.10 15.46 5.25
CA SER A 60 -12.31 15.26 6.47
C SER A 60 -12.21 13.78 6.83
N PHE A 61 -10.99 13.33 7.06
CA PHE A 61 -10.69 11.98 7.53
C PHE A 61 -10.88 11.93 9.06
N THR A 62 -11.85 11.17 9.54
CA THR A 62 -12.27 11.19 10.95
C THR A 62 -11.67 10.05 11.75
N ARG A 63 -11.71 8.82 11.24
CA ARG A 63 -11.12 7.64 11.92
C ARG A 63 -10.86 6.50 10.94
N LEU A 64 -10.02 5.58 11.39
CA LEU A 64 -9.63 4.35 10.72
C LEU A 64 -9.85 3.17 11.67
N GLU A 65 -10.54 2.15 11.19
CA GLU A 65 -10.79 0.92 11.92
C GLU A 65 -10.17 -0.26 11.16
N ILE A 66 -9.39 -1.09 11.86
CA ILE A 66 -8.82 -2.33 11.32
C ILE A 66 -9.28 -3.47 12.20
N PHE A 67 -9.93 -4.47 11.60
CA PHE A 67 -10.54 -5.57 12.31
C PHE A 67 -9.60 -6.79 12.43
N ASN A 68 -9.95 -7.72 13.35
CA ASN A 68 -9.15 -8.92 13.63
C ASN A 68 -8.99 -9.84 12.41
N ASN A 69 -9.93 -9.81 11.47
CA ASN A 69 -9.84 -10.57 10.21
C ASN A 69 -8.93 -9.92 9.15
N GLY A 70 -8.33 -8.77 9.47
CA GLY A 70 -7.48 -8.02 8.56
C GLY A 70 -8.21 -7.10 7.59
N SER A 71 -9.54 -6.99 7.66
CA SER A 71 -10.29 -5.96 6.93
C SER A 71 -10.20 -4.59 7.60
N GLY A 72 -10.50 -3.51 6.88
CA GLY A 72 -10.50 -2.16 7.42
C GLY A 72 -11.64 -1.31 6.92
N LEU A 73 -11.81 -0.16 7.54
CA LEU A 73 -12.73 0.90 7.13
C LEU A 73 -12.15 2.28 7.47
N ALA A 74 -12.03 3.14 6.47
CA ALA A 74 -11.76 4.56 6.64
C ALA A 74 -13.08 5.34 6.70
N PHE A 75 -13.25 6.14 7.73
CA PHE A 75 -14.42 6.99 7.89
C PHE A 75 -14.07 8.43 7.54
N SER A 76 -14.81 9.00 6.62
CA SER A 76 -14.65 10.37 6.18
C SER A 76 -16.01 11.06 6.15
N SER A 77 -16.02 12.34 6.45
CA SER A 77 -17.21 13.18 6.34
C SER A 77 -17.03 14.22 5.22
N TYR A 78 -18.12 14.54 4.55
CA TYR A 78 -18.12 15.47 3.42
C TYR A 78 -19.27 16.47 3.58
N ILE A 79 -18.97 17.73 3.21
CA ILE A 79 -19.97 18.76 3.03
C ILE A 79 -20.03 19.02 1.53
N ASP A 80 -21.21 18.93 0.93
CA ASP A 80 -21.37 18.99 -0.53
C ASP A 80 -20.80 20.26 -1.17
N SER A 81 -20.81 21.40 -0.48
CA SER A 81 -20.23 22.66 -0.93
C SER A 81 -18.69 22.69 -0.92
N ASN A 82 -18.05 21.74 -0.25
CA ASN A 82 -16.59 21.77 -0.03
C ASN A 82 -15.79 20.89 -0.97
N PHE A 83 -16.46 20.15 -1.88
CA PHE A 83 -15.72 19.38 -2.88
C PHE A 83 -14.96 20.30 -3.85
N TYR A 84 -13.66 20.04 -4.03
CA TYR A 84 -12.84 20.76 -4.99
C TYR A 84 -13.12 20.34 -6.44
N PHE A 85 -13.72 19.16 -6.66
CA PHE A 85 -14.13 18.62 -7.95
C PHE A 85 -15.58 18.17 -7.90
N ASN A 86 -16.11 17.69 -9.03
CA ASN A 86 -17.42 17.04 -9.04
C ASN A 86 -17.49 15.96 -7.97
N LYS A 87 -18.58 15.90 -7.21
CA LYS A 87 -18.79 14.97 -6.09
C LYS A 87 -18.55 13.52 -6.48
N ASN A 88 -19.08 13.08 -7.62
CA ASN A 88 -18.90 11.70 -8.07
C ASN A 88 -17.42 11.39 -8.40
N ILE A 89 -16.75 12.31 -9.10
CA ILE A 89 -15.31 12.17 -9.40
C ILE A 89 -14.53 12.11 -8.09
N SER A 90 -14.80 13.01 -7.14
CA SER A 90 -14.12 13.06 -5.85
C SER A 90 -14.23 11.75 -5.07
N LEU A 91 -15.46 11.22 -4.95
CA LEU A 91 -15.71 9.97 -4.24
C LEU A 91 -15.14 8.75 -4.98
N GLY A 92 -15.14 8.78 -6.31
CA GLY A 92 -14.47 7.75 -7.11
C GLY A 92 -12.94 7.78 -6.95
N LEU A 93 -12.32 8.97 -6.85
CA LEU A 93 -10.90 9.12 -6.53
C LEU A 93 -10.56 8.62 -5.13
N VAL A 94 -11.44 8.83 -4.15
CA VAL A 94 -11.27 8.27 -2.80
C VAL A 94 -11.23 6.75 -2.85
N SER A 95 -12.17 6.11 -3.57
CA SER A 95 -12.17 4.66 -3.74
C SER A 95 -10.92 4.17 -4.48
N ALA A 96 -10.50 4.86 -5.53
CA ALA A 96 -9.27 4.54 -6.27
C ALA A 96 -8.02 4.63 -5.39
N ALA A 97 -7.94 5.62 -4.51
CA ALA A 97 -6.77 5.86 -3.67
C ALA A 97 -6.52 4.75 -2.63
N GLY A 98 -7.57 4.10 -2.12
CA GLY A 98 -7.41 2.90 -1.30
C GLY A 98 -6.70 1.79 -2.06
N LEU A 99 -7.14 1.52 -3.28
CA LEU A 99 -6.59 0.44 -4.12
C LEU A 99 -5.20 0.76 -4.67
N PHE A 100 -4.93 2.01 -5.05
CA PHE A 100 -3.62 2.45 -5.56
C PHE A 100 -2.64 2.85 -4.47
N GLY A 101 -3.10 3.17 -3.26
CA GLY A 101 -2.27 3.57 -2.14
C GLY A 101 -1.12 2.59 -1.86
N PRO A 102 -1.41 1.31 -1.58
CA PRO A 102 -0.40 0.31 -1.31
C PRO A 102 0.63 0.15 -2.44
N PRO A 103 0.28 -0.05 -3.73
CA PRO A 103 1.27 -0.20 -4.80
C PRO A 103 2.08 1.06 -5.08
N VAL A 104 1.51 2.26 -4.93
CA VAL A 104 2.25 3.52 -5.06
C VAL A 104 3.31 3.63 -3.96
N ILE A 105 2.91 3.50 -2.69
CA ILE A 105 3.84 3.54 -1.56
C ILE A 105 4.87 2.42 -1.66
N GLY A 106 4.43 1.20 -2.00
CA GLY A 106 5.33 0.06 -2.20
C GLY A 106 6.40 0.33 -3.25
N SER A 107 6.03 0.90 -4.38
CA SER A 107 6.96 1.27 -5.46
C SER A 107 7.95 2.35 -5.01
N VAL A 108 7.50 3.35 -4.27
CA VAL A 108 8.36 4.37 -3.65
C VAL A 108 9.35 3.72 -2.68
N LEU A 109 8.89 2.83 -1.80
CA LEU A 109 9.76 2.11 -0.86
C LEU A 109 10.82 1.28 -1.59
N VAL A 110 10.45 0.53 -2.64
CA VAL A 110 11.40 -0.21 -3.47
C VAL A 110 12.47 0.71 -4.06
N LEU A 111 12.09 1.87 -4.60
CA LEU A 111 13.03 2.86 -5.14
C LEU A 111 13.94 3.44 -4.05
N MET A 112 13.39 3.77 -2.91
CA MET A 112 14.12 4.35 -1.77
C MET A 112 15.09 3.34 -1.14
N SER A 113 14.84 2.03 -1.26
CA SER A 113 15.72 0.97 -0.76
C SER A 113 17.09 0.87 -1.47
N LYS A 114 17.29 1.64 -2.56
CA LYS A 114 18.52 1.60 -3.36
C LYS A 114 19.78 2.05 -2.61
N THR A 115 19.65 3.00 -1.69
CA THR A 115 20.79 3.54 -0.93
C THR A 115 20.45 3.66 0.54
N TYR A 116 21.46 3.48 1.40
CA TYR A 116 21.32 3.61 2.85
C TYR A 116 20.67 4.92 3.28
N LYS A 117 21.16 6.06 2.80
CA LYS A 117 20.62 7.38 3.15
C LYS A 117 19.11 7.48 2.87
N ARG A 118 18.66 7.00 1.70
CA ARG A 118 17.25 7.03 1.31
C ARG A 118 16.43 6.06 2.15
N SER A 119 16.96 4.85 2.40
CA SER A 119 16.31 3.87 3.27
C SER A 119 16.10 4.41 4.68
N LYS A 120 17.11 5.04 5.24
CA LYS A 120 17.02 5.66 6.57
C LYS A 120 15.96 6.76 6.63
N ILE A 121 15.94 7.66 5.65
CA ILE A 121 14.96 8.75 5.59
C ILE A 121 13.53 8.19 5.49
N ILE A 122 13.28 7.23 4.58
CA ILE A 122 11.94 6.70 4.39
C ILE A 122 11.47 5.88 5.58
N LEU A 123 12.38 5.19 6.30
CA LEU A 123 12.04 4.51 7.56
C LEU A 123 11.59 5.51 8.63
N TYR A 124 12.26 6.66 8.78
CA TYR A 124 11.81 7.70 9.69
C TYR A 124 10.45 8.26 9.29
N ILE A 125 10.26 8.60 8.01
CA ILE A 125 8.99 9.15 7.53
C ILE A 125 7.86 8.15 7.78
N LEU A 126 8.03 6.89 7.36
CA LEU A 126 7.02 5.86 7.49
C LEU A 126 6.68 5.59 8.96
N SER A 127 7.68 5.43 9.82
CA SER A 127 7.46 5.20 11.25
C SER A 127 6.74 6.37 11.92
N ILE A 128 7.12 7.61 11.63
CA ILE A 128 6.46 8.80 12.18
C ILE A 128 5.00 8.88 11.72
N VAL A 129 4.73 8.65 10.42
CA VAL A 129 3.37 8.65 9.89
C VAL A 129 2.52 7.55 10.54
N MET A 130 3.08 6.35 10.75
CA MET A 130 2.39 5.26 11.46
C MET A 130 2.05 5.66 12.90
N LEU A 131 3.03 6.19 13.65
CA LEU A 131 2.84 6.61 15.05
C LEU A 131 1.82 7.76 15.18
N ILE A 132 1.88 8.75 14.29
CA ILE A 132 0.89 9.84 14.25
C ILE A 132 -0.49 9.28 13.93
N SER A 133 -0.60 8.35 12.96
CA SER A 133 -1.89 7.78 12.57
C SER A 133 -2.59 7.04 13.70
N VAL A 134 -1.83 6.36 14.57
CA VAL A 134 -2.37 5.71 15.78
C VAL A 134 -3.01 6.72 16.72
N VAL A 135 -2.39 7.87 16.90
CA VAL A 135 -2.93 8.92 17.79
C VAL A 135 -4.15 9.60 17.16
N VAL A 136 -4.08 9.91 15.87
CA VAL A 136 -5.08 10.76 15.20
C VAL A 136 -6.27 9.96 14.68
N TRP A 137 -6.05 8.81 14.03
CA TRP A 137 -7.11 8.12 13.26
C TRP A 137 -7.42 6.71 13.69
N VAL A 138 -6.44 5.87 14.07
CA VAL A 138 -6.68 4.45 14.37
C VAL A 138 -7.49 4.30 15.66
N ARG A 139 -8.61 3.53 15.62
CA ARG A 139 -9.56 3.44 16.75
C ARG A 139 -9.86 2.01 17.19
N THR A 140 -9.25 1.00 16.57
CA THR A 140 -9.42 -0.42 16.96
C THR A 140 -8.21 -0.93 17.71
N THR A 141 -8.41 -1.81 18.70
CA THR A 141 -7.32 -2.36 19.52
C THR A 141 -6.25 -3.04 18.67
N VAL A 142 -6.65 -3.88 17.70
CA VAL A 142 -5.71 -4.58 16.82
C VAL A 142 -4.93 -3.58 15.96
N GLY A 143 -5.62 -2.60 15.36
CA GLY A 143 -4.96 -1.55 14.58
C GLY A 143 -3.95 -0.79 15.42
N VAL A 144 -4.34 -0.33 16.62
CA VAL A 144 -3.45 0.41 17.54
C VAL A 144 -2.23 -0.44 17.91
N VAL A 145 -2.42 -1.67 18.38
CA VAL A 145 -1.31 -2.51 18.86
C VAL A 145 -0.33 -2.84 17.72
N VAL A 146 -0.84 -3.27 16.57
CA VAL A 146 0.04 -3.72 15.47
C VAL A 146 0.73 -2.52 14.80
N ILE A 147 0.01 -1.42 14.53
CA ILE A 147 0.62 -0.25 13.87
C ILE A 147 1.59 0.48 14.80
N LEU A 148 1.28 0.57 16.09
CA LEU A 148 2.20 1.11 17.09
C LEU A 148 3.47 0.26 17.18
N PHE A 149 3.33 -1.07 17.29
CA PHE A 149 4.47 -1.99 17.34
C PHE A 149 5.34 -1.88 16.09
N LEU A 150 4.75 -1.95 14.91
CA LEU A 150 5.49 -1.84 13.64
C LEU A 150 6.12 -0.45 13.50
N GLY A 151 5.40 0.62 13.81
CA GLY A 151 5.94 1.98 13.77
C GLY A 151 7.14 2.17 14.70
N ALA A 152 7.05 1.68 15.94
CA ALA A 152 8.15 1.72 16.90
C ALA A 152 9.35 0.85 16.46
N LEU A 153 9.08 -0.35 15.90
CA LEU A 153 10.12 -1.24 15.37
C LEU A 153 10.86 -0.58 14.19
N LEU A 154 10.13 0.02 13.24
CA LEU A 154 10.75 0.71 12.10
C LEU A 154 11.55 1.93 12.54
N PHE A 155 11.06 2.66 13.52
CA PHE A 155 11.79 3.78 14.12
C PHE A 155 13.09 3.32 14.80
N TYR A 156 13.04 2.21 15.55
CA TYR A 156 14.21 1.61 16.16
C TYR A 156 15.23 1.15 15.09
N ILE A 157 14.78 0.50 14.01
CA ILE A 157 15.65 0.09 12.91
C ILE A 157 16.27 1.32 12.22
N ALA A 158 15.53 2.42 12.07
CA ALA A 158 16.04 3.66 11.50
C ALA A 158 17.19 4.27 12.34
N ILE A 159 17.15 4.10 13.67
CA ILE A 159 18.18 4.63 14.59
C ILE A 159 19.37 3.66 14.70
N LYS A 160 19.11 2.39 14.95
CA LYS A 160 20.10 1.38 15.37
C LYS A 160 20.47 0.37 14.30
N GLY A 161 19.66 0.21 13.27
CA GLY A 161 19.90 -0.75 12.21
C GLY A 161 21.16 -0.40 11.39
N ASN A 162 21.90 -1.42 10.99
CA ASN A 162 22.98 -1.23 10.03
C ASN A 162 22.44 -0.95 8.62
N GLU A 163 23.31 -0.53 7.72
CA GLU A 163 22.96 -0.13 6.35
C GLU A 163 22.19 -1.22 5.59
N THR A 164 22.68 -2.46 5.68
CA THR A 164 22.06 -3.61 5.00
C THR A 164 20.66 -3.90 5.53
N LEU A 165 20.48 -3.91 6.85
CA LEU A 165 19.19 -4.16 7.48
C LEU A 165 18.16 -3.10 7.08
N GLN A 166 18.54 -1.81 7.10
CA GLN A 166 17.63 -0.73 6.71
C GLN A 166 17.19 -0.85 5.25
N GLN A 167 18.13 -1.15 4.34
CA GLN A 167 17.81 -1.35 2.93
C GLN A 167 16.91 -2.57 2.70
N LEU A 168 17.19 -3.70 3.38
CA LEU A 168 16.38 -4.92 3.27
C LEU A 168 14.97 -4.71 3.81
N VAL A 169 14.82 -4.06 4.96
CA VAL A 169 13.51 -3.79 5.57
C VAL A 169 12.67 -2.90 4.66
N VAL A 170 13.21 -1.78 4.16
CA VAL A 170 12.49 -0.89 3.24
C VAL A 170 12.07 -1.62 1.98
N GLN A 171 12.96 -2.42 1.42
CA GLN A 171 12.67 -3.21 0.23
C GLN A 171 11.59 -4.25 0.49
N PHE A 172 11.66 -4.97 1.59
CA PHE A 172 10.67 -5.97 2.00
C PHE A 172 9.28 -5.35 2.18
N LEU A 173 9.19 -4.22 2.90
CA LEU A 173 7.94 -3.48 3.07
C LEU A 173 7.38 -3.00 1.73
N GLY A 174 8.25 -2.53 0.83
CA GLY A 174 7.85 -2.10 -0.50
C GLY A 174 7.26 -3.23 -1.34
N VAL A 175 7.87 -4.41 -1.30
CA VAL A 175 7.36 -5.60 -1.98
C VAL A 175 6.03 -6.03 -1.38
N ILE A 176 5.92 -6.11 -0.05
CA ILE A 176 4.67 -6.46 0.65
C ILE A 176 3.53 -5.52 0.25
N ALA A 177 3.77 -4.21 0.28
CA ALA A 177 2.76 -3.23 -0.10
C ALA A 177 2.32 -3.40 -1.56
N CYS A 178 3.24 -3.66 -2.50
CA CYS A 178 2.87 -3.91 -3.89
C CYS A 178 2.08 -5.21 -4.10
N ILE A 179 2.38 -6.27 -3.35
CA ILE A 179 1.69 -7.55 -3.50
C ILE A 179 0.34 -7.61 -2.78
N ASP A 180 0.05 -6.68 -1.87
CA ASP A 180 -1.23 -6.64 -1.14
C ASP A 180 -2.43 -6.58 -2.07
N THR A 181 -2.34 -5.84 -3.17
CA THR A 181 -3.36 -5.78 -4.23
C THR A 181 -3.68 -7.18 -4.80
N TYR A 182 -2.68 -8.04 -4.98
CA TYR A 182 -2.88 -9.41 -5.51
C TYR A 182 -3.43 -10.37 -4.45
N LYS A 183 -3.16 -10.12 -3.19
CA LYS A 183 -3.76 -10.86 -2.08
C LYS A 183 -5.27 -10.65 -2.05
N GLN A 184 -5.73 -9.45 -2.39
CA GLN A 184 -7.13 -9.03 -2.37
C GLN A 184 -7.85 -9.22 -3.72
N ILE A 185 -7.33 -10.04 -4.65
CA ILE A 185 -7.87 -10.18 -6.00
C ILE A 185 -9.37 -10.51 -6.02
N ASN A 186 -9.85 -11.35 -5.11
CA ASN A 186 -11.26 -11.70 -5.01
C ASN A 186 -12.13 -10.47 -4.68
N TYR A 187 -11.67 -9.60 -3.77
CA TYR A 187 -12.34 -8.35 -3.40
C TYR A 187 -12.40 -7.37 -4.59
N LEU A 188 -11.34 -7.31 -5.41
CA LEU A 188 -11.31 -6.42 -6.58
C LEU A 188 -12.38 -6.76 -7.62
N TYR A 189 -12.75 -8.04 -7.77
CA TYR A 189 -13.74 -8.49 -8.77
C TYR A 189 -15.16 -8.61 -8.20
N ILE A 190 -15.42 -8.21 -6.96
CA ILE A 190 -16.75 -8.12 -6.37
C ILE A 190 -17.28 -6.71 -6.55
N LYS A 191 -18.51 -6.54 -7.07
CA LYS A 191 -19.17 -5.23 -7.19
C LYS A 191 -19.63 -4.72 -5.83
N SER A 192 -20.29 -5.59 -5.05
CA SER A 192 -20.83 -5.27 -3.72
C SER A 192 -20.68 -6.48 -2.78
N PHE A 193 -20.76 -6.23 -1.50
CA PHE A 193 -20.71 -7.25 -0.44
C PHE A 193 -21.64 -6.84 0.72
N VAL A 194 -22.11 -7.82 1.49
CA VAL A 194 -22.94 -7.57 2.66
C VAL A 194 -22.03 -7.43 3.90
N SER A 195 -22.18 -6.32 4.61
CA SER A 195 -21.51 -6.05 5.88
C SER A 195 -22.52 -5.61 6.92
N ASN A 196 -22.65 -6.36 8.02
CA ASN A 196 -23.63 -6.09 9.08
C ASN A 196 -25.07 -5.98 8.55
N GLY A 197 -25.46 -6.85 7.61
CA GLY A 197 -26.79 -6.85 6.99
C GLY A 197 -27.06 -5.73 5.99
N VAL A 198 -26.08 -4.87 5.71
CA VAL A 198 -26.19 -3.77 4.74
C VAL A 198 -25.31 -4.08 3.53
N GLU A 199 -25.89 -3.96 2.34
CA GLU A 199 -25.13 -4.04 1.10
C GLU A 199 -24.25 -2.80 0.92
N LYS A 200 -22.96 -3.04 0.71
CA LYS A 200 -21.95 -1.98 0.46
C LYS A 200 -21.25 -2.26 -0.86
N LEU A 201 -20.96 -1.20 -1.60
CA LEU A 201 -20.11 -1.31 -2.78
C LEU A 201 -18.66 -1.61 -2.37
N SER A 202 -17.99 -2.42 -3.15
CA SER A 202 -16.53 -2.48 -3.11
C SER A 202 -15.94 -1.18 -3.69
N ASP A 203 -14.63 -0.98 -3.56
CA ASP A 203 -13.97 0.19 -4.15
C ASP A 203 -14.10 0.21 -5.67
N THR A 204 -13.92 -0.93 -6.33
CA THR A 204 -14.12 -1.05 -7.78
C THR A 204 -15.58 -0.86 -8.18
N GLY A 205 -16.52 -1.32 -7.34
CA GLY A 205 -17.96 -1.07 -7.50
C GLY A 205 -18.29 0.42 -7.37
N SER A 206 -17.73 1.09 -6.37
CA SER A 206 -17.87 2.53 -6.15
C SER A 206 -17.29 3.34 -7.32
N MET A 207 -16.10 2.98 -7.81
CA MET A 207 -15.50 3.60 -9.00
C MET A 207 -16.42 3.44 -10.23
N ALA A 208 -16.95 2.24 -10.43
CA ALA A 208 -17.85 1.95 -11.57
C ALA A 208 -19.13 2.81 -11.54
N GLU A 209 -19.77 2.96 -10.37
CA GLU A 209 -20.99 3.76 -10.24
C GLU A 209 -20.75 5.27 -10.35
N ARG A 210 -19.57 5.74 -9.95
CA ARG A 210 -19.28 7.18 -9.85
C ARG A 210 -18.57 7.74 -11.05
N ILE A 211 -17.63 6.97 -11.63
CA ILE A 211 -16.77 7.42 -12.74
C ILE A 211 -17.22 6.78 -14.06
N GLY A 212 -17.91 5.65 -14.00
CA GLY A 212 -18.28 4.86 -15.16
C GLY A 212 -17.38 3.64 -15.37
N PHE A 213 -17.55 2.94 -16.46
CA PHE A 213 -17.01 1.63 -16.79
C PHE A 213 -17.54 0.52 -15.86
N THR A 214 -17.05 -0.70 -16.00
CA THR A 214 -17.44 -1.83 -15.14
C THR A 214 -16.47 -1.97 -13.96
N HIS A 215 -16.93 -2.56 -12.85
CA HIS A 215 -16.04 -2.89 -11.73
C HIS A 215 -14.90 -3.82 -12.15
N SER A 216 -15.15 -4.76 -13.07
CA SER A 216 -14.12 -5.66 -13.62
C SER A 216 -13.09 -4.92 -14.45
N PHE A 217 -13.47 -3.87 -15.18
CA PHE A 217 -12.53 -3.00 -15.89
C PHE A 217 -11.57 -2.33 -14.89
N TRP A 218 -12.10 -1.75 -13.81
CA TRP A 218 -11.28 -1.13 -12.77
C TRP A 218 -10.39 -2.13 -12.06
N ALA A 219 -10.91 -3.33 -11.72
CA ALA A 219 -10.12 -4.41 -11.10
C ALA A 219 -8.92 -4.78 -11.97
N THR A 220 -9.14 -5.02 -13.26
CA THR A 220 -8.09 -5.38 -14.21
C THR A 220 -7.07 -4.24 -14.37
N THR A 221 -7.55 -3.00 -14.48
CA THR A 221 -6.69 -1.80 -14.60
C THR A 221 -5.79 -1.65 -13.37
N ILE A 222 -6.32 -1.82 -12.16
CA ILE A 222 -5.57 -1.73 -10.91
C ILE A 222 -4.48 -2.82 -10.86
N LEU A 223 -4.81 -4.08 -11.22
CA LEU A 223 -3.83 -5.16 -11.24
C LEU A 223 -2.69 -4.89 -12.23
N ILE A 224 -3.01 -4.45 -13.45
CA ILE A 224 -2.00 -4.14 -14.48
C ILE A 224 -1.12 -2.98 -14.03
N LEU A 225 -1.71 -1.88 -13.53
CA LEU A 225 -0.95 -0.72 -13.09
C LEU A 225 -0.08 -1.03 -11.86
N SER A 226 -0.61 -1.79 -10.89
CA SER A 226 0.16 -2.22 -9.71
C SER A 226 1.37 -3.07 -10.10
N PHE A 227 1.19 -4.01 -11.04
CA PHE A 227 2.30 -4.81 -11.57
C PHE A 227 3.32 -3.94 -12.30
N SER A 228 2.85 -3.05 -13.17
CA SER A 228 3.71 -2.13 -13.92
C SER A 228 4.52 -1.21 -13.01
N MET A 229 3.92 -0.69 -11.94
CA MET A 229 4.60 0.12 -10.92
C MET A 229 5.68 -0.68 -10.20
N LEU A 230 5.37 -1.91 -9.76
CA LEU A 230 6.36 -2.78 -9.11
C LEU A 230 7.52 -3.09 -10.07
N LEU A 231 7.21 -3.54 -11.29
CA LEU A 231 8.23 -3.88 -12.29
C LEU A 231 9.12 -2.67 -12.62
N TYR A 232 8.52 -1.51 -12.85
CA TYR A 232 9.24 -0.28 -13.15
C TYR A 232 10.15 0.14 -11.99
N SER A 233 9.67 0.07 -10.75
CA SER A 233 10.46 0.38 -9.57
C SER A 233 11.65 -0.57 -9.39
N LEU A 234 11.47 -1.87 -9.64
CA LEU A 234 12.54 -2.87 -9.62
C LEU A 234 13.57 -2.63 -10.73
N LEU A 235 13.12 -2.29 -11.94
CA LEU A 235 14.01 -1.94 -13.06
C LEU A 235 14.88 -0.72 -12.73
N LEU A 236 14.29 0.35 -12.23
CA LEU A 236 15.00 1.56 -11.86
C LEU A 236 15.99 1.33 -10.69
N ARG A 237 15.56 0.60 -9.68
CA ARG A 237 16.39 0.26 -8.53
C ARG A 237 17.64 -0.54 -8.95
N ASN A 238 17.48 -1.53 -9.83
CA ASN A 238 18.52 -2.45 -10.22
C ASN A 238 19.36 -1.96 -11.42
N ARG A 239 19.19 -0.70 -11.85
CA ARG A 239 20.10 -0.10 -12.82
C ARG A 239 21.49 0.13 -12.21
N ILE A 240 22.49 -0.55 -12.76
CA ILE A 240 23.90 -0.44 -12.36
C ILE A 240 24.58 0.50 -13.36
N ARG A 241 25.36 1.48 -12.84
CA ARG A 241 26.18 2.36 -13.67
C ARG A 241 27.29 1.54 -14.29
N ARG A 242 27.42 1.52 -15.62
CA ARG A 242 28.62 0.96 -16.26
C ARG A 242 29.81 1.83 -15.90
N THR A 243 30.79 1.27 -15.19
CA THR A 243 32.15 1.80 -15.15
C THR A 243 32.73 1.53 -16.55
N GLN A 244 33.13 2.58 -17.25
CA GLN A 244 33.99 2.43 -18.41
C GLN A 244 35.36 2.01 -17.88
N HIS A 245 35.77 0.80 -18.19
CA HIS A 245 37.17 0.36 -18.15
C HIS A 245 37.83 0.74 -19.44
#